data_3ad6a4c9cb7e8c084ac562d51c7b3dec
#
_entry.id   3ad6a4c9cb7e8c084ac562d51c7b3dec
#
_cell.length_a   1.000
_cell.length_b   1.000
_cell.length_c   1.000
_cell.angle_alpha   90.00
_cell.angle_beta   90.00
_cell.angle_gamma   90.00
#
_symmetry.space_group_name_H-M   'P 1'
#
loop_
_entity.id
_entity.type
_entity.pdbx_description
1 polymer ?
#
loop_
_entity_poly.entity_id
_entity_poly.type
_entity_poly.pdbx_seq_one_letter_code
_entity_poly.pdbx_strand_id
1 'polypeptide(L)'
;DVISLNVPDVVKVYGIFESTNTNDAACPSINMGSMDGPNSNTSDLIIGERFVGQSSGAVGIYLTRNSDISIGFVYLNNSIFEPEEIVKFKDSNVTAIVTLVNSGSPNITNDFKFKTGQNSAFYGISNITRKADIDPPSRRLKVYYARGTYDTNDTGDITTVNSYGG
;
A
#
# COMPACT_ATOMS: atom_id res chain seq x y z
N ASP A 1 -2.52 4.38 -21.75
CA ASP A 1 -3.44 3.36 -21.21
C ASP A 1 -4.12 3.91 -19.96
N VAL A 2 -5.39 3.63 -19.83
CA VAL A 2 -6.22 4.01 -18.69
C VAL A 2 -6.68 2.73 -18.01
N ILE A 3 -6.48 2.66 -16.70
CA ILE A 3 -6.95 1.54 -15.89
C ILE A 3 -8.10 2.04 -15.05
N SER A 4 -9.27 1.46 -15.25
CA SER A 4 -10.44 1.74 -14.42
C SER A 4 -10.30 1.00 -13.10
N LEU A 5 -10.52 1.71 -12.01
CA LEU A 5 -10.58 1.11 -10.67
C LEU A 5 -11.98 0.54 -10.38
N ASN A 6 -12.93 0.76 -11.31
CA ASN A 6 -14.32 0.27 -11.26
C ASN A 6 -15.08 0.66 -9.98
N VAL A 7 -14.60 1.67 -9.29
CA VAL A 7 -15.23 2.21 -8.09
C VAL A 7 -15.30 3.73 -8.19
N PRO A 8 -16.40 4.35 -7.80
CA PRO A 8 -16.45 5.79 -7.57
C PRO A 8 -15.73 6.10 -6.24
N ASP A 9 -15.48 7.34 -5.96
CA ASP A 9 -15.03 7.82 -4.65
C ASP A 9 -13.63 7.34 -4.18
N VAL A 10 -12.74 6.98 -5.10
CA VAL A 10 -11.34 6.79 -4.75
C VAL A 10 -10.72 8.16 -4.46
N VAL A 11 -10.18 8.34 -3.25
CA VAL A 11 -9.62 9.63 -2.80
C VAL A 11 -8.09 9.65 -2.84
N LYS A 12 -7.45 8.47 -2.82
CA LYS A 12 -6.00 8.38 -2.82
C LYS A 12 -5.54 7.01 -3.36
N VAL A 13 -4.48 7.01 -4.15
CA VAL A 13 -3.73 5.81 -4.53
C VAL A 13 -2.47 5.72 -3.67
N TYR A 14 -2.31 4.63 -2.95
CA TYR A 14 -1.13 4.40 -2.09
C TYR A 14 0.03 3.79 -2.85
N GLY A 15 -0.25 2.87 -3.77
CA GLY A 15 0.81 2.22 -4.53
C GLY A 15 0.27 1.40 -5.70
N ILE A 16 1.07 1.33 -6.75
CA ILE A 16 0.84 0.50 -7.94
C ILE A 16 2.07 -0.38 -8.10
N PHE A 17 1.87 -1.69 -8.07
CA PHE A 17 2.95 -2.67 -8.16
C PHE A 17 2.75 -3.54 -9.39
N GLU A 18 3.85 -3.81 -10.12
CA GLU A 18 3.84 -4.66 -11.32
C GLU A 18 4.53 -5.98 -11.01
N SER A 19 3.87 -7.09 -11.38
CA SER A 19 4.45 -8.42 -11.22
C SER A 19 5.69 -8.60 -12.11
N THR A 20 6.67 -9.33 -11.61
CA THR A 20 7.87 -9.70 -12.39
C THR A 20 7.72 -11.04 -13.12
N ASN A 21 6.61 -11.76 -12.88
CA ASN A 21 6.35 -13.08 -13.44
C ASN A 21 4.86 -13.25 -13.73
N THR A 22 4.37 -14.48 -13.82
CA THR A 22 2.95 -14.79 -14.09
C THR A 22 2.06 -14.74 -12.84
N ASN A 23 2.65 -14.61 -11.65
CA ASN A 23 1.92 -14.50 -10.39
C ASN A 23 1.39 -13.07 -10.17
N ASP A 24 0.55 -12.90 -9.16
CA ASP A 24 0.07 -11.58 -8.79
C ASP A 24 1.22 -10.71 -8.25
N ALA A 25 1.14 -9.42 -8.53
CA ALA A 25 2.04 -8.44 -7.92
C ALA A 25 1.80 -8.36 -6.41
N ALA A 26 2.85 -8.04 -5.67
CA ALA A 26 2.78 -7.88 -4.22
C ALA A 26 3.51 -6.62 -3.79
N CYS A 27 2.95 -5.89 -2.82
CA CYS A 27 3.67 -4.82 -2.17
C CYS A 27 4.82 -5.38 -1.30
N PRO A 28 5.80 -4.55 -0.92
CA PRO A 28 6.79 -4.95 0.07
C PRO A 28 6.13 -5.44 1.36
N SER A 29 6.80 -6.29 2.10
CA SER A 29 6.31 -6.78 3.39
C SER A 29 7.42 -6.86 4.43
N ILE A 30 7.04 -6.77 5.69
CA ILE A 30 7.92 -7.06 6.82
C ILE A 30 7.27 -8.08 7.73
N ASN A 31 8.10 -8.96 8.29
CA ASN A 31 7.74 -9.77 9.43
C ASN A 31 8.27 -9.10 10.69
N MET A 32 7.51 -9.20 11.76
CA MET A 32 7.81 -8.53 13.02
C MET A 32 7.66 -9.47 14.20
N GLY A 33 8.40 -9.20 15.26
CA GLY A 33 8.27 -9.83 16.55
C GLY A 33 8.27 -8.80 17.68
N SER A 34 8.10 -9.28 18.90
CA SER A 34 8.11 -8.45 20.11
C SER A 34 7.19 -7.23 20.03
N MET A 35 5.99 -7.43 19.49
CA MET A 35 4.98 -6.37 19.40
C MET A 35 4.42 -6.08 20.79
N ASP A 36 4.38 -4.80 21.15
CA ASP A 36 3.98 -4.34 22.49
C ASP A 36 2.51 -3.89 22.59
N GLY A 37 1.72 -4.19 21.59
CA GLY A 37 0.28 -3.94 21.65
C GLY A 37 -0.48 -4.94 22.51
N PRO A 38 -1.77 -4.70 22.78
CA PRO A 38 -2.59 -5.52 23.68
C PRO A 38 -2.68 -7.00 23.29
N ASN A 39 -2.68 -7.30 21.99
CA ASN A 39 -2.76 -8.66 21.48
C ASN A 39 -1.40 -9.21 21.03
N SER A 40 -0.36 -8.39 21.09
CA SER A 40 1.01 -8.72 20.67
C SER A 40 1.10 -9.28 19.24
N ASN A 41 0.25 -8.81 18.35
CA ASN A 41 0.24 -9.18 16.94
C ASN A 41 -0.26 -8.03 16.03
N THR A 42 -0.30 -8.30 14.73
CA THR A 42 -0.65 -7.27 13.74
C THR A 42 -2.10 -6.78 13.82
N SER A 43 -2.97 -7.44 14.58
CA SER A 43 -4.34 -6.95 14.81
C SER A 43 -4.40 -5.66 15.63
N ASP A 44 -3.33 -5.33 16.35
CA ASP A 44 -3.21 -4.09 17.13
C ASP A 44 -2.91 -2.86 16.25
N LEU A 45 -2.53 -3.08 15.01
CA LEU A 45 -2.14 -2.02 14.08
C LEU A 45 -3.35 -1.46 13.34
N ILE A 46 -3.24 -0.21 12.89
CA ILE A 46 -4.30 0.49 12.16
C ILE A 46 -3.91 0.58 10.69
N ILE A 47 -4.71 -0.01 9.79
CA ILE A 47 -4.48 0.06 8.35
C ILE A 47 -4.46 1.52 7.90
N GLY A 48 -3.46 1.88 7.10
CA GLY A 48 -3.26 3.24 6.63
C GLY A 48 -2.33 4.08 7.49
N GLU A 49 -1.92 3.59 8.68
CA GLU A 49 -1.00 4.33 9.53
C GLU A 49 0.43 4.29 9.00
N ARG A 50 1.20 5.31 9.37
CA ARG A 50 2.64 5.37 9.09
C ARG A 50 3.43 4.66 10.16
N PHE A 51 4.54 4.07 9.77
CA PHE A 51 5.50 3.51 10.71
C PHE A 51 6.93 3.84 10.26
N VAL A 52 7.82 3.96 11.22
CA VAL A 52 9.17 4.45 11.01
C VAL A 52 10.18 3.49 11.62
N GLY A 53 11.22 3.13 10.85
CA GLY A 53 12.37 2.39 11.34
C GLY A 53 13.31 3.31 12.11
N GLN A 54 13.64 2.91 13.33
CA GLN A 54 14.44 3.76 14.22
C GLN A 54 15.92 3.84 13.79
N SER A 55 16.42 2.81 13.14
CA SER A 55 17.82 2.75 12.65
C SER A 55 17.94 3.21 11.20
N SER A 56 17.13 2.68 10.31
CA SER A 56 17.19 2.99 8.87
C SER A 56 16.60 4.35 8.52
N GLY A 57 15.69 4.86 9.33
CA GLY A 57 14.89 6.04 8.98
C GLY A 57 13.86 5.79 7.90
N ALA A 58 13.65 4.55 7.48
CA ALA A 58 12.63 4.19 6.51
C ALA A 58 11.23 4.51 7.04
N VAL A 59 10.38 5.02 6.17
CA VAL A 59 8.98 5.31 6.48
C VAL A 59 8.09 4.52 5.55
N GLY A 60 7.11 3.83 6.11
CA GLY A 60 6.12 3.07 5.36
C GLY A 60 4.70 3.41 5.76
N ILE A 61 3.75 3.06 4.88
CA ILE A 61 2.33 3.05 5.19
C ILE A 61 1.85 1.60 5.21
N TYR A 62 1.20 1.21 6.29
CA TYR A 62 0.59 -0.11 6.43
C TYR A 62 -0.61 -0.24 5.48
N LEU A 63 -0.55 -1.19 4.53
CA LEU A 63 -1.56 -1.38 3.50
C LEU A 63 -2.45 -2.59 3.76
N THR A 64 -1.87 -3.70 4.18
CA THR A 64 -2.60 -4.98 4.30
C THR A 64 -1.99 -5.86 5.38
N ARG A 65 -2.85 -6.58 6.09
CA ARG A 65 -2.45 -7.58 7.06
C ARG A 65 -2.26 -8.93 6.35
N ASN A 66 -1.04 -9.47 6.42
CA ASN A 66 -0.73 -10.76 5.81
C ASN A 66 -0.93 -11.92 6.80
N SER A 67 -0.51 -11.71 8.04
CA SER A 67 -0.61 -12.69 9.14
C SER A 67 -0.47 -11.99 10.49
N ASP A 68 -0.48 -12.75 11.57
CA ASP A 68 -0.25 -12.23 12.92
C ASP A 68 1.10 -11.54 13.10
N ILE A 69 2.08 -11.84 12.24
CA ILE A 69 3.45 -11.30 12.34
C ILE A 69 3.87 -10.50 11.10
N SER A 70 3.06 -10.47 10.04
CA SER A 70 3.46 -9.89 8.75
C SER A 70 2.45 -8.90 8.23
N ILE A 71 2.95 -7.79 7.71
CA ILE A 71 2.16 -6.76 7.04
C ILE A 71 2.75 -6.43 5.67
N GLY A 72 1.89 -6.04 4.73
CA GLY A 72 2.26 -5.40 3.48
C GLY A 72 2.21 -3.89 3.63
N PHE A 73 3.11 -3.19 2.97
CA PHE A 73 3.26 -1.74 3.09
C PHE A 73 3.78 -1.11 1.80
N VAL A 74 3.85 0.20 1.77
CA VAL A 74 4.54 0.98 0.74
C VAL A 74 5.53 1.92 1.40
N TYR A 75 6.73 2.05 0.82
CA TYR A 75 7.73 3.02 1.28
C TYR A 75 7.31 4.44 0.89
N LEU A 76 7.49 5.40 1.81
CA LEU A 76 7.29 6.83 1.56
C LEU A 76 8.58 7.57 1.25
N ASN A 77 9.73 6.98 1.52
CA ASN A 77 11.05 7.56 1.26
C ASN A 77 11.97 6.51 0.61
N ASN A 78 13.20 6.90 0.33
CA ASN A 78 14.18 6.04 -0.33
C ASN A 78 14.96 5.13 0.63
N SER A 79 14.73 5.22 1.93
CA SER A 79 15.32 4.32 2.91
C SER A 79 14.59 2.99 2.93
N ILE A 80 15.28 1.94 3.33
CA ILE A 80 14.76 0.56 3.36
C ILE A 80 14.85 0.07 4.79
N PHE A 81 13.79 -0.59 5.29
CA PHE A 81 13.82 -1.21 6.62
C PHE A 81 14.91 -2.26 6.72
N GLU A 82 15.52 -2.34 7.89
CA GLU A 82 16.58 -3.28 8.19
C GLU A 82 16.09 -4.36 9.15
N PRO A 83 16.54 -5.63 8.99
CA PRO A 83 16.28 -6.65 10.00
C PRO A 83 16.85 -6.24 11.36
N GLU A 84 16.17 -6.66 12.41
CA GLU A 84 16.51 -6.41 13.82
C GLU A 84 16.33 -4.97 14.29
N GLU A 85 15.87 -4.04 13.44
CA GLU A 85 15.55 -2.69 13.89
C GLU A 85 14.17 -2.62 14.56
N ILE A 86 13.99 -1.61 15.39
CA ILE A 86 12.70 -1.27 15.98
C ILE A 86 11.92 -0.38 15.01
N VAL A 87 10.67 -0.74 14.74
CA VAL A 87 9.72 0.11 14.02
C VAL A 87 8.66 0.62 15.00
N LYS A 88 8.25 1.87 14.82
CA LYS A 88 7.19 2.50 15.61
C LYS A 88 6.04 2.90 14.71
N PHE A 89 4.84 2.44 15.07
CA PHE A 89 3.59 2.77 14.40
C PHE A 89 2.99 4.03 15.03
N LYS A 90 2.60 4.97 14.18
CA LYS A 90 2.25 6.33 14.60
C LYS A 90 0.92 6.41 15.33
N ASP A 91 -0.12 5.77 14.80
CA ASP A 91 -1.49 5.93 15.32
C ASP A 91 -1.82 4.89 16.39
N SER A 92 -1.46 3.64 16.18
CA SER A 92 -1.62 2.58 17.19
C SER A 92 -0.63 2.70 18.35
N ASN A 93 0.47 3.43 18.14
CA ASN A 93 1.57 3.59 19.11
C ASN A 93 2.27 2.28 19.47
N VAL A 94 2.14 1.27 18.63
CA VAL A 94 2.81 -0.03 18.79
C VAL A 94 4.26 0.08 18.32
N THR A 95 5.17 -0.57 19.05
CA THR A 95 6.55 -0.83 18.59
C THR A 95 6.74 -2.32 18.35
N ALA A 96 7.60 -2.64 17.41
CA ALA A 96 7.92 -4.02 17.05
C ALA A 96 9.35 -4.12 16.55
N ILE A 97 9.90 -5.34 16.54
CA ILE A 97 11.21 -5.62 15.97
C ILE A 97 11.03 -6.28 14.61
N VAL A 98 11.66 -5.73 13.57
CA VAL A 98 11.65 -6.32 12.23
C VAL A 98 12.50 -7.59 12.22
N THR A 99 11.94 -8.69 11.77
CA THR A 99 12.65 -9.98 11.67
C THR A 99 13.01 -10.34 10.23
N LEU A 100 12.21 -9.89 9.25
CA LEU A 100 12.42 -10.17 7.83
C LEU A 100 11.87 -9.01 7.00
N VAL A 101 12.57 -8.65 5.94
CA VAL A 101 12.12 -7.63 4.98
C VAL A 101 12.04 -8.25 3.58
N ASN A 102 10.88 -8.14 2.94
CA ASN A 102 10.66 -8.54 1.55
C ASN A 102 10.42 -7.29 0.70
N SER A 103 11.16 -7.16 -0.38
CA SER A 103 11.08 -5.99 -1.26
C SER A 103 9.82 -5.94 -2.13
N GLY A 104 9.14 -7.06 -2.31
CA GLY A 104 7.92 -7.13 -3.14
C GLY A 104 8.18 -6.93 -4.63
N SER A 105 7.10 -6.65 -5.35
CA SER A 105 7.15 -6.32 -6.78
C SER A 105 7.58 -4.86 -6.99
N PRO A 106 8.12 -4.51 -8.17
CA PRO A 106 8.47 -3.12 -8.48
C PRO A 106 7.29 -2.18 -8.29
N ASN A 107 7.56 -1.03 -7.66
CA ASN A 107 6.59 0.04 -7.47
C ASN A 107 6.66 0.98 -8.69
N ILE A 108 5.57 1.03 -9.46
CA ILE A 108 5.46 1.87 -10.66
C ILE A 108 4.43 2.99 -10.50
N THR A 109 4.15 3.39 -9.27
CA THR A 109 3.15 4.43 -8.98
C THR A 109 3.44 5.72 -9.74
N ASN A 110 4.70 6.09 -9.86
CA ASN A 110 5.12 7.31 -10.56
C ASN A 110 4.89 7.29 -12.07
N ASP A 111 4.61 6.13 -12.66
CA ASP A 111 4.31 6.00 -14.09
C ASP A 111 2.86 6.37 -14.43
N PHE A 112 2.03 6.63 -13.42
CA PHE A 112 0.61 6.88 -13.57
C PHE A 112 0.19 8.21 -12.96
N LYS A 113 -0.88 8.79 -13.55
CA LYS A 113 -1.64 9.89 -12.97
C LYS A 113 -2.96 9.37 -12.44
N PHE A 114 -3.33 9.80 -11.25
CA PHE A 114 -4.59 9.47 -10.63
C PHE A 114 -5.65 10.52 -10.97
N LYS A 115 -6.84 10.06 -11.37
CA LYS A 115 -8.01 10.91 -11.59
C LYS A 115 -9.14 10.41 -10.70
N THR A 116 -9.67 11.32 -9.87
CA THR A 116 -10.87 11.06 -9.10
C THR A 116 -12.10 11.06 -10.01
N GLY A 117 -13.09 10.26 -9.72
CA GLY A 117 -14.31 10.18 -10.50
C GLY A 117 -15.27 11.36 -10.35
N GLN A 118 -14.90 12.42 -9.63
CA GLN A 118 -15.79 13.53 -9.27
C GLN A 118 -15.86 14.66 -10.30
N ASN A 119 -15.10 14.62 -11.37
CA ASN A 119 -14.95 15.73 -12.30
C ASN A 119 -15.85 15.66 -13.53
N SER A 120 -16.80 14.74 -13.61
CA SER A 120 -17.73 14.69 -14.72
C SER A 120 -19.16 14.67 -14.22
N ALA A 121 -20.08 15.31 -14.99
CA ALA A 121 -21.51 15.24 -14.76
C ALA A 121 -22.08 13.81 -14.91
N PHE A 122 -21.25 12.87 -15.31
CA PHE A 122 -21.56 11.45 -15.38
C PHE A 122 -20.85 10.76 -14.24
N TYR A 123 -21.51 9.80 -13.60
CA TYR A 123 -21.00 8.94 -12.54
C TYR A 123 -19.57 8.48 -12.84
N GLY A 124 -18.58 9.34 -12.55
CA GLY A 124 -17.21 9.12 -12.93
C GLY A 124 -16.61 7.98 -12.12
N ILE A 125 -16.19 6.95 -12.81
CA ILE A 125 -15.38 5.88 -12.23
C ILE A 125 -13.96 6.42 -12.09
N SER A 126 -13.38 6.30 -10.89
CA SER A 126 -12.00 6.68 -10.65
C SER A 126 -11.05 5.85 -11.51
N ASN A 127 -10.02 6.46 -12.03
CA ASN A 127 -9.03 5.78 -12.87
C ASN A 127 -7.61 6.26 -12.61
N ILE A 128 -6.67 5.47 -13.05
CA ILE A 128 -5.25 5.83 -13.15
C ILE A 128 -4.87 5.85 -14.62
N THR A 129 -4.11 6.85 -15.02
CA THR A 129 -3.69 7.03 -16.41
C THR A 129 -2.18 7.00 -16.49
N ARG A 130 -1.63 6.18 -17.39
CA ARG A 130 -0.21 6.14 -17.65
C ARG A 130 0.27 7.50 -18.17
N LYS A 131 1.40 7.97 -17.64
CA LYS A 131 2.05 9.19 -18.13
C LYS A 131 2.55 8.97 -19.57
N ALA A 132 2.60 10.04 -20.37
CA ALA A 132 3.22 10.02 -21.67
C ALA A 132 4.70 9.60 -21.55
N ASP A 133 5.24 8.97 -22.56
CA ASP A 133 6.64 8.52 -22.65
C ASP A 133 7.05 7.35 -21.71
N ILE A 134 6.09 6.74 -21.02
CA ILE A 134 6.32 5.54 -20.21
C ILE A 134 5.74 4.34 -20.96
N ASP A 135 6.50 3.25 -21.02
CA ASP A 135 6.03 2.00 -21.62
C ASP A 135 4.83 1.45 -20.83
N PRO A 136 3.81 0.91 -21.51
CA PRO A 136 2.67 0.29 -20.83
C PRO A 136 3.12 -0.93 -20.03
N PRO A 137 2.51 -1.17 -18.86
CA PRO A 137 2.80 -2.36 -18.09
C PRO A 137 2.42 -3.60 -18.90
N SER A 138 3.31 -4.58 -18.91
CA SER A 138 3.14 -5.83 -19.66
C SER A 138 2.66 -6.99 -18.79
N ARG A 139 2.55 -6.78 -17.49
CA ARG A 139 2.25 -7.80 -16.50
C ARG A 139 1.10 -7.38 -15.58
N ARG A 140 0.73 -8.27 -14.67
CA ARG A 140 -0.33 -8.01 -13.70
C ARG A 140 0.06 -6.85 -12.78
N LEU A 141 -0.90 -5.98 -12.54
CA LEU A 141 -0.77 -4.86 -11.61
C LEU A 141 -1.61 -5.10 -10.36
N LYS A 142 -1.11 -4.61 -9.24
CA LYS A 142 -1.85 -4.53 -8.00
C LYS A 142 -1.88 -3.08 -7.53
N VAL A 143 -3.08 -2.55 -7.36
CA VAL A 143 -3.29 -1.16 -6.97
C VAL A 143 -3.90 -1.11 -5.57
N TYR A 144 -3.26 -0.38 -4.67
CA TYR A 144 -3.77 -0.11 -3.33
C TYR A 144 -4.28 1.32 -3.29
N TYR A 145 -5.55 1.50 -2.88
CA TYR A 145 -6.18 2.81 -2.86
C TYR A 145 -7.12 2.97 -1.66
N ALA A 146 -7.38 4.23 -1.28
CA ALA A 146 -8.36 4.56 -0.27
C ALA A 146 -9.66 4.98 -0.94
N ARG A 147 -10.79 4.50 -0.43
CA ARG A 147 -12.13 4.92 -0.81
C ARG A 147 -12.65 5.95 0.18
N GLY A 148 -13.39 6.93 -0.34
CA GLY A 148 -14.15 7.83 0.52
C GLY A 148 -15.39 7.08 1.04
N THR A 149 -15.37 6.70 2.30
CA THR A 149 -16.55 6.17 2.99
C THR A 149 -17.04 7.22 3.99
N TYR A 150 -18.35 7.42 4.03
CA TYR A 150 -19.00 8.32 4.98
C TYR A 150 -19.26 7.65 6.33
N ASP A 151 -18.47 6.66 6.71
CA ASP A 151 -18.66 5.98 7.98
C ASP A 151 -17.86 6.67 9.08
N THR A 152 -18.54 6.95 10.18
CA THR A 152 -17.96 7.61 11.36
C THR A 152 -16.94 6.75 12.10
N ASN A 153 -16.80 5.49 11.72
CA ASN A 153 -15.82 4.55 12.25
C ASN A 153 -14.67 4.30 11.26
N ASP A 154 -14.26 5.33 10.54
CA ASP A 154 -13.24 5.23 9.52
C ASP A 154 -11.91 4.71 10.09
N THR A 155 -11.69 3.43 9.92
CA THR A 155 -10.43 2.75 10.19
C THR A 155 -9.53 2.67 8.96
N GLY A 156 -9.73 3.58 7.99
CA GLY A 156 -8.89 3.68 6.81
C GLY A 156 -8.99 2.45 5.90
N ASP A 157 -10.11 2.31 5.21
CA ASP A 157 -10.31 1.21 4.27
C ASP A 157 -9.35 1.33 3.07
N ILE A 158 -8.26 0.60 3.13
CA ILE A 158 -7.39 0.42 1.97
C ILE A 158 -7.92 -0.77 1.17
N THR A 159 -8.33 -0.49 -0.04
CA THR A 159 -8.83 -1.50 -0.97
C THR A 159 -7.78 -1.84 -2.01
N THR A 160 -7.80 -3.07 -2.49
CA THR A 160 -6.87 -3.55 -3.50
C THR A 160 -7.62 -3.97 -4.74
N VAL A 161 -7.09 -3.60 -5.90
CA VAL A 161 -7.55 -4.09 -7.21
C VAL A 161 -6.39 -4.77 -7.92
N ASN A 162 -6.65 -5.95 -8.45
CA ASN A 162 -5.75 -6.65 -9.36
C ASN A 162 -6.17 -6.33 -10.79
N SER A 163 -5.23 -5.91 -11.60
CA SER A 163 -5.43 -5.64 -13.02
C SER A 163 -4.40 -6.39 -13.86
N TYR A 164 -4.78 -6.76 -15.07
CA TYR A 164 -3.88 -7.34 -16.03
C TYR A 164 -3.38 -6.22 -16.94
N GLY A 165 -2.06 -6.12 -17.07
CA GLY A 165 -1.45 -5.31 -18.12
C GLY A 165 -1.77 -5.95 -19.46
N GLY A 166 -2.40 -5.21 -20.31
CA GLY A 166 -2.76 -5.67 -21.65
C GLY A 166 -2.22 -4.77 -22.72
#